data_18e520506460dc73448c872ecfee0b87
#
_entry.id   18e520506460dc73448c872ecfee0b87
#
_cell.length_a   1.000
_cell.length_b   1.000
_cell.length_c   1.000
_cell.angle_alpha   90.00
_cell.angle_beta   90.00
_cell.angle_gamma   90.00
#
_symmetry.space_group_name_H-M   'P 1'
#
loop_
_entity.id
_entity.type
_entity.pdbx_description
1 polymer ?
#
loop_
_entity_poly.entity_id
_entity_poly.type
_entity_poly.pdbx_seq_one_letter_code
_entity_poly.pdbx_strand_id
1 'polypeptide(L)'
;MPKNAVNLKRMIGAHHGVLIVTPEYNSSVPPLVKNTIDWVTRVQDGQESRGQVFRGRAFAIAAASESRLGGTRSLAALRLILTACHATVIPNQLALSFAGEAYDDMDRLKHPADIEALNALVRQLIDVSQRMM
;
A
#
# COMPACT_ATOMS: atom_id res chain seq x y z
N MET A 1 11.09 -3.78 21.35
CA MET A 1 10.33 -3.32 20.17
C MET A 1 11.30 -2.67 19.18
N PRO A 2 11.34 -3.10 17.92
CA PRO A 2 12.27 -2.53 16.96
C PRO A 2 12.03 -1.03 16.74
N LYS A 3 13.09 -0.26 16.79
CA LYS A 3 13.04 1.20 16.66
C LYS A 3 12.41 1.65 15.32
N ASN A 4 12.75 0.94 14.24
CA ASN A 4 12.21 1.26 12.92
C ASN A 4 10.70 1.00 12.82
N ALA A 5 10.18 -0.03 13.50
CA ALA A 5 8.74 -0.29 13.55
C ALA A 5 8.00 0.84 14.28
N VAL A 6 8.56 1.34 15.38
CA VAL A 6 8.01 2.48 16.12
C VAL A 6 8.01 3.74 15.26
N ASN A 7 9.13 4.02 14.58
CA ASN A 7 9.25 5.19 13.72
C ASN A 7 8.26 5.12 12.55
N LEU A 8 8.12 3.97 11.90
CA LEU A 8 7.19 3.79 10.79
C LEU A 8 5.74 3.95 11.26
N LYS A 9 5.38 3.38 12.41
CA LYS A 9 4.06 3.56 13.00
C LYS A 9 3.75 5.06 13.21
N ARG A 10 4.71 5.82 13.72
CA ARG A 10 4.55 7.26 13.93
C ARG A 10 4.42 8.03 12.62
N MET A 11 5.19 7.64 11.59
CA MET A 11 5.07 8.24 10.26
C MET A 11 3.69 7.99 9.66
N ILE A 12 3.18 6.76 9.72
CA ILE A 12 1.84 6.44 9.26
C ILE A 12 0.80 7.27 10.04
N GLY A 13 0.95 7.31 11.36
CA GLY A 13 0.03 8.06 12.23
C GLY A 13 0.00 9.57 11.97
N ALA A 14 1.06 10.13 11.42
CA ALA A 14 1.16 11.55 11.07
C ALA A 14 0.45 11.90 9.75
N HIS A 15 0.01 10.91 8.98
CA HIS A 15 -0.62 11.10 7.68
C HIS A 15 -2.05 10.54 7.67
N HIS A 16 -2.89 11.07 6.78
CA HIS A 16 -4.30 10.66 6.69
C HIS A 16 -4.52 9.55 5.67
N GLY A 17 -3.62 9.37 4.73
CA GLY A 17 -3.68 8.32 3.71
C GLY A 17 -2.31 7.69 3.49
N VAL A 18 -2.31 6.42 3.10
CA VAL A 18 -1.08 5.65 2.87
C VAL A 18 -1.21 4.88 1.56
N LEU A 19 -0.22 5.01 0.70
CA LEU A 19 -0.09 4.18 -0.49
C LEU A 19 0.99 3.13 -0.24
N ILE A 20 0.63 1.86 -0.38
CA ILE A 20 1.59 0.75 -0.32
C ILE A 20 1.82 0.23 -1.73
N VAL A 21 3.08 0.23 -2.16
CA VAL A 21 3.50 -0.33 -3.43
C VAL A 21 4.32 -1.59 -3.16
N THR A 22 3.93 -2.70 -3.78
CA THR A 22 4.52 -4.02 -3.50
C THR A 22 4.86 -4.77 -4.79
N PRO A 23 5.93 -5.56 -4.82
CA PRO A 23 6.09 -6.58 -5.85
C PRO A 23 5.20 -7.79 -5.54
N GLU A 24 5.20 -8.77 -6.46
CA GLU A 24 4.60 -10.08 -6.23
C GLU A 24 5.71 -11.13 -6.14
N TYR A 25 5.77 -11.84 -5.03
CA TYR A 25 6.69 -12.95 -4.81
C TYR A 25 5.89 -14.23 -4.64
N ASN A 26 6.01 -15.12 -5.61
CA ASN A 26 5.33 -16.43 -5.57
C ASN A 26 3.82 -16.30 -5.27
N SER A 27 3.14 -15.47 -6.02
CA SER A 27 1.68 -15.24 -5.95
C SER A 27 1.20 -14.54 -4.67
N SER A 28 2.09 -13.90 -3.93
CA SER A 28 1.73 -13.20 -2.69
C SER A 28 2.61 -11.96 -2.47
N VAL A 29 2.45 -11.33 -1.33
CA VAL A 29 3.30 -10.22 -0.90
C VAL A 29 4.69 -10.73 -0.54
N PRO A 30 5.74 -9.90 -0.68
CA PRO A 30 7.07 -10.30 -0.22
C PRO A 30 7.14 -10.35 1.31
N PRO A 31 8.09 -11.11 1.88
CA PRO A 31 8.27 -11.18 3.33
C PRO A 31 8.42 -9.81 3.99
N LEU A 32 9.09 -8.88 3.34
CA LEU A 32 9.31 -7.52 3.88
C LEU A 32 7.99 -6.80 4.16
N VAL A 33 7.04 -6.84 3.24
CA VAL A 33 5.73 -6.20 3.42
C VAL A 33 4.97 -6.84 4.57
N LYS A 34 4.87 -8.18 4.58
CA LYS A 34 4.16 -8.90 5.64
C LYS A 34 4.80 -8.66 7.00
N ASN A 35 6.11 -8.78 7.09
CA ASN A 35 6.87 -8.54 8.31
C ASN A 35 6.70 -7.10 8.83
N THR A 36 6.71 -6.12 7.93
CA THR A 36 6.53 -4.71 8.28
C THR A 36 5.15 -4.47 8.89
N ILE A 37 4.10 -4.96 8.24
CA ILE A 37 2.72 -4.82 8.74
C ILE A 37 2.59 -5.52 10.09
N ASP A 38 3.11 -6.73 10.21
CA ASP A 38 3.03 -7.51 11.45
C ASP A 38 3.71 -6.79 12.61
N TRP A 39 4.90 -6.20 12.39
CA TRP A 39 5.56 -5.41 13.41
C TRP A 39 4.78 -4.15 13.78
N VAL A 40 4.31 -3.39 12.79
CA VAL A 40 3.58 -2.15 13.04
C VAL A 40 2.29 -2.40 13.81
N THR A 41 1.58 -3.49 13.54
CA THR A 41 0.39 -3.88 14.32
C THR A 41 0.70 -4.23 15.76
N ARG A 42 1.96 -4.55 16.09
CA ARG A 42 2.38 -4.91 17.47
C ARG A 42 2.95 -3.72 18.25
N VAL A 43 3.24 -2.61 17.57
CA VAL A 43 3.74 -1.42 18.26
C VAL A 43 2.63 -0.84 19.10
N GLN A 44 2.92 -0.67 20.38
CA GLN A 44 2.06 0.02 21.32
C GLN A 44 2.82 1.22 21.87
N ASP A 45 2.30 2.41 21.62
CA ASP A 45 2.92 3.68 21.99
C ASP A 45 1.95 4.41 22.94
N GLY A 46 2.37 4.53 24.19
CA GLY A 46 1.50 5.13 25.22
C GLY A 46 0.27 4.28 25.53
N GLN A 47 -0.91 4.90 25.51
CA GLN A 47 -2.19 4.25 25.82
C GLN A 47 -2.94 3.77 24.56
N GLU A 48 -2.34 3.89 23.38
CA GLU A 48 -2.97 3.43 22.15
C GLU A 48 -3.11 1.92 22.12
N SER A 49 -4.21 1.42 21.55
CA SER A 49 -4.39 0.00 21.32
C SER A 49 -3.50 -0.50 20.18
N ARG A 50 -3.18 -1.79 20.22
CA ARG A 50 -2.40 -2.42 19.13
C ARG A 50 -3.14 -2.26 17.80
N GLY A 51 -2.39 -1.92 16.74
CA GLY A 51 -2.94 -1.74 15.40
C GLY A 51 -3.76 -0.47 15.22
N GLN A 52 -3.78 0.41 16.21
CA GLN A 52 -4.58 1.64 16.17
C GLN A 52 -4.28 2.48 14.93
N VAL A 53 -3.05 2.47 14.45
CA VAL A 53 -2.63 3.30 13.30
C VAL A 53 -3.31 2.90 11.99
N PHE A 54 -3.80 1.66 11.88
CA PHE A 54 -4.53 1.21 10.67
C PHE A 54 -6.00 1.64 10.70
N ARG A 55 -6.59 1.75 11.87
CA ARG A 55 -8.02 2.07 12.04
C ARG A 55 -8.32 3.49 11.63
N GLY A 56 -9.43 3.68 10.93
CA GLY A 56 -9.89 5.01 10.53
C GLY A 56 -8.95 5.74 9.55
N ARG A 57 -8.10 5.02 8.85
CA ARG A 57 -7.14 5.57 7.90
C ARG A 57 -7.31 4.92 6.53
N ALA A 58 -7.24 5.74 5.48
CA ALA A 58 -7.37 5.27 4.11
C ALA A 58 -6.05 4.70 3.59
N PHE A 59 -6.14 3.53 2.96
CA PHE A 59 -5.01 2.87 2.31
C PHE A 59 -5.33 2.63 0.85
N ALA A 60 -4.35 2.89 -0.01
CA ALA A 60 -4.36 2.49 -1.41
C ALA A 60 -3.24 1.47 -1.63
N ILE A 61 -3.43 0.57 -2.58
CA ILE A 61 -2.46 -0.46 -2.90
C ILE A 61 -2.14 -0.47 -4.39
N ALA A 62 -0.88 -0.69 -4.70
CA ALA A 62 -0.38 -0.84 -6.06
C ALA A 62 0.70 -1.92 -6.09
N ALA A 63 0.85 -2.54 -7.24
CA ALA A 63 1.91 -3.53 -7.48
C ALA A 63 2.53 -3.33 -8.84
N ALA A 64 3.77 -3.77 -8.99
CA ALA A 64 4.47 -3.84 -10.26
C ALA A 64 5.09 -5.23 -10.41
N SER A 65 4.98 -5.82 -11.59
CA SER A 65 5.51 -7.15 -11.87
C SER A 65 5.88 -7.26 -13.35
N GLU A 66 6.88 -8.09 -13.65
CA GLU A 66 7.26 -8.42 -15.01
C GLU A 66 6.16 -9.23 -15.73
N SER A 67 5.24 -9.85 -14.99
CA SER A 67 4.18 -10.66 -15.58
C SER A 67 3.04 -9.80 -16.13
N ARG A 68 2.22 -10.42 -16.96
CA ARG A 68 1.00 -9.81 -17.50
C ARG A 68 0.00 -9.44 -16.40
N LEU A 69 -0.02 -10.19 -15.30
CA LEU A 69 -0.95 -9.94 -14.18
C LEU A 69 -0.57 -8.73 -13.33
N GLY A 70 0.67 -8.21 -13.49
CA GLY A 70 1.09 -6.96 -12.84
C GLY A 70 1.10 -6.99 -11.32
N GLY A 71 1.07 -8.17 -10.71
CA GLY A 71 1.03 -8.29 -9.26
C GLY A 71 -0.37 -8.38 -8.65
N THR A 72 -1.39 -8.67 -9.46
CA THR A 72 -2.79 -8.76 -9.00
C THR A 72 -2.98 -9.72 -7.83
N ARG A 73 -2.26 -10.85 -7.81
CA ARG A 73 -2.37 -11.83 -6.73
C ARG A 73 -1.77 -11.30 -5.42
N SER A 74 -0.67 -10.56 -5.52
CA SER A 74 -0.08 -9.86 -4.37
C SER A 74 -1.05 -8.80 -3.82
N LEU A 75 -1.74 -8.06 -4.69
CA LEU A 75 -2.74 -7.08 -4.28
C LEU A 75 -3.93 -7.74 -3.57
N ALA A 76 -4.40 -8.88 -4.05
CA ALA A 76 -5.46 -9.63 -3.38
C ALA A 76 -5.05 -10.03 -1.96
N ALA A 77 -3.84 -10.54 -1.78
CA ALA A 77 -3.28 -10.89 -0.47
C ALA A 77 -3.14 -9.66 0.42
N LEU A 78 -2.61 -8.56 -0.11
CA LEU A 78 -2.40 -7.33 0.66
C LEU A 78 -3.72 -6.71 1.10
N ARG A 79 -4.73 -6.71 0.24
CA ARG A 79 -6.07 -6.21 0.58
C ARG A 79 -6.67 -7.00 1.76
N LEU A 80 -6.54 -8.32 1.75
CA LEU A 80 -7.00 -9.17 2.85
C LEU A 80 -6.25 -8.84 4.14
N ILE A 81 -4.93 -8.71 4.09
CA ILE A 81 -4.10 -8.39 5.26
C ILE A 81 -4.50 -7.05 5.86
N LEU A 82 -4.63 -6.01 5.04
CA LEU A 82 -5.00 -4.67 5.50
C LEU A 82 -6.42 -4.63 6.07
N THR A 83 -7.36 -5.34 5.44
CA THR A 83 -8.73 -5.45 5.95
C THR A 83 -8.76 -6.14 7.31
N ALA A 84 -7.95 -7.18 7.50
CA ALA A 84 -7.79 -7.85 8.80
C ALA A 84 -7.21 -6.91 9.87
N CYS A 85 -6.41 -5.92 9.46
CA CYS A 85 -5.89 -4.88 10.34
C CYS A 85 -6.89 -3.73 10.58
N HIS A 86 -8.09 -3.83 10.04
CA HIS A 86 -9.15 -2.80 10.12
C HIS A 86 -8.82 -1.49 9.38
N ALA A 87 -7.93 -1.56 8.39
CA ALA A 87 -7.69 -0.44 7.48
C ALA A 87 -8.86 -0.28 6.51
N THR A 88 -9.10 0.95 6.10
CA THR A 88 -10.02 1.25 4.99
C THR A 88 -9.25 1.23 3.69
N VAL A 89 -9.35 0.15 2.92
CA VAL A 89 -8.66 0.02 1.65
C VAL A 89 -9.59 0.53 0.54
N ILE A 90 -9.15 1.53 -0.23
CA ILE A 90 -9.95 2.11 -1.29
C ILE A 90 -10.19 1.09 -2.42
N PRO A 91 -11.31 1.20 -3.17
CA PRO A 91 -11.62 0.24 -4.23
C PRO A 91 -10.61 0.23 -5.38
N ASN A 92 -10.11 1.40 -5.80
CA ASN A 92 -9.11 1.46 -6.87
C ASN A 92 -7.80 0.84 -6.41
N GLN A 93 -7.14 0.16 -7.35
CA GLN A 93 -5.79 -0.36 -7.17
C GLN A 93 -5.08 -0.35 -8.52
N LEU A 94 -3.76 -0.37 -8.52
CA LEU A 94 -2.96 -0.42 -9.74
C LEU A 94 -2.11 -1.69 -9.75
N ALA A 95 -2.28 -2.50 -10.80
CA ALA A 95 -1.39 -3.63 -11.11
C ALA A 95 -0.63 -3.27 -12.38
N LEU A 96 0.65 -2.90 -12.25
CA LEU A 96 1.49 -2.50 -13.36
C LEU A 96 2.08 -3.75 -14.02
N SER A 97 1.52 -4.13 -15.17
CA SER A 97 1.99 -5.27 -15.97
C SER A 97 3.29 -4.94 -16.71
N PHE A 98 4.10 -5.97 -16.97
CA PHE A 98 5.34 -5.84 -17.76
C PHE A 98 6.20 -4.67 -17.26
N ALA A 99 6.48 -4.66 -15.97
CA ALA A 99 7.13 -3.52 -15.30
C ALA A 99 8.48 -3.15 -15.92
N GLY A 100 9.24 -4.11 -16.46
CA GLY A 100 10.50 -3.85 -17.14
C GLY A 100 10.36 -3.01 -18.41
N GLU A 101 9.18 -2.95 -19.01
CA GLU A 101 8.88 -2.19 -20.21
C GLU A 101 7.96 -0.98 -19.95
N ALA A 102 7.66 -0.69 -18.69
CA ALA A 102 6.68 0.33 -18.32
C ALA A 102 7.26 1.73 -18.18
N TYR A 103 8.58 1.86 -18.18
CA TYR A 103 9.27 3.12 -17.89
C TYR A 103 10.07 3.63 -19.09
N ASP A 104 10.17 4.96 -19.20
CA ASP A 104 11.05 5.62 -20.18
C ASP A 104 12.48 5.70 -19.65
N ASP A 105 13.38 6.35 -20.43
CA ASP A 105 14.81 6.50 -20.09
C ASP A 105 15.05 7.37 -18.84
N MET A 106 14.03 8.08 -18.37
CA MET A 106 14.08 8.92 -17.17
C MET A 106 13.32 8.31 -15.99
N ASP A 107 13.08 7.00 -16.03
CA ASP A 107 12.37 6.25 -15.00
C ASP A 107 10.94 6.74 -14.73
N ARG A 108 10.27 7.28 -15.74
CA ARG A 108 8.86 7.68 -15.68
C ARG A 108 7.99 6.67 -16.41
N LEU A 109 6.75 6.49 -15.94
CA LEU A 109 5.77 5.71 -16.68
C LEU A 109 5.56 6.29 -18.07
N LYS A 110 5.63 5.44 -19.09
CA LYS A 110 5.55 5.89 -20.50
C LYS A 110 4.21 5.63 -21.16
N HIS A 111 3.40 4.69 -20.64
CA HIS A 111 2.10 4.38 -21.22
C HIS A 111 1.00 5.28 -20.62
N PRO A 112 0.23 6.00 -21.46
CA PRO A 112 -0.84 6.89 -20.97
C PRO A 112 -1.85 6.20 -20.07
N ALA A 113 -2.21 4.95 -20.35
CA ALA A 113 -3.15 4.20 -19.54
C ALA A 113 -2.64 3.96 -18.11
N ASP A 114 -1.35 3.67 -17.96
CA ASP A 114 -0.72 3.46 -16.64
C ASP A 114 -0.64 4.77 -15.86
N ILE A 115 -0.28 5.86 -16.54
CA ILE A 115 -0.23 7.21 -15.95
C ILE A 115 -1.60 7.61 -15.44
N GLU A 116 -2.65 7.41 -16.25
CA GLU A 116 -4.02 7.75 -15.87
C GLU A 116 -4.51 6.90 -14.70
N ALA A 117 -4.21 5.60 -14.71
CA ALA A 117 -4.58 4.70 -13.63
C ALA A 117 -3.91 5.10 -12.31
N LEU A 118 -2.63 5.47 -12.34
CA LEU A 118 -1.92 5.94 -11.15
C LEU A 118 -2.51 7.26 -10.65
N ASN A 119 -2.78 8.20 -11.54
CA ASN A 119 -3.40 9.48 -11.15
C ASN A 119 -4.79 9.28 -10.55
N ALA A 120 -5.61 8.40 -11.12
CA ALA A 120 -6.94 8.08 -10.57
C ALA A 120 -6.83 7.44 -9.18
N LEU A 121 -5.87 6.54 -8.98
CA LEU A 121 -5.61 5.91 -7.68
C LEU A 121 -5.26 6.95 -6.62
N VAL A 122 -4.33 7.84 -6.92
CA VAL A 122 -3.87 8.87 -5.97
C VAL A 122 -5.01 9.86 -5.68
N ARG A 123 -5.76 10.29 -6.68
CA ARG A 123 -6.92 11.18 -6.48
C ARG A 123 -7.97 10.54 -5.58
N GLN A 124 -8.29 9.27 -5.79
CA GLN A 124 -9.25 8.56 -4.93
C GLN A 124 -8.73 8.45 -3.49
N LEU A 125 -7.45 8.14 -3.31
CA LEU A 125 -6.86 8.07 -1.98
C LEU A 125 -6.97 9.41 -1.25
N ILE A 126 -6.65 10.52 -1.92
CA ILE A 126 -6.75 11.86 -1.35
C ILE A 126 -8.21 12.18 -0.98
N ASP A 127 -9.13 11.93 -1.90
CA ASP A 127 -10.55 12.20 -1.69
C ASP A 127 -11.14 11.43 -0.50
N VAL A 128 -10.87 10.12 -0.44
CA VAL A 128 -11.33 9.28 0.68
C VAL A 128 -10.67 9.70 1.99
N SER A 129 -9.37 10.00 1.98
CA SER A 129 -8.65 10.47 3.16
C SER A 129 -9.26 11.74 3.71
N GLN A 130 -9.59 12.69 2.85
CA GLN A 130 -10.23 13.96 3.26
C GLN A 130 -11.62 13.73 3.87
N ARG A 131 -12.40 12.81 3.32
CA ARG A 131 -13.74 12.49 3.84
C ARG A 131 -13.70 11.77 5.19
N MET A 132 -12.59 11.11 5.51
CA MET A 132 -12.40 10.39 6.78
C MET A 132 -11.81 11.28 7.89
N MET A 133 -11.45 12.51 7.59
CA MET A 133 -10.89 13.44 8.55
C MET A 133 -11.95 14.02 9.49
#